data_6a0575d26ba5ac994289cf0038a39bda
#
_entry.id   6a0575d26ba5ac994289cf0038a39bda
#
_cell.length_a   1.000
_cell.length_b   1.000
_cell.length_c   1.000
_cell.angle_alpha   90.00
_cell.angle_beta   90.00
_cell.angle_gamma   90.00
#
_symmetry.space_group_name_H-M   'P 1'
#
loop_
_entity.id
_entity.type
_entity.pdbx_description
1 polymer ?
#
loop_
_entity_poly.entity_id
_entity_poly.type
_entity_poly.pdbx_seq_one_letter_code
_entity_poly.pdbx_strand_id
1 'polypeptide(L)'
;MEEKHFSLDTKENNKVINIIRVVFGIVCVITAVFWTWFNFNAVKSQGTVWLTVIFLAGFGVYQIFSGFGHTSKYINIGKKSLVIRNRPIFPPVEISADDIEKIDFYPLNVVFFLKSGKRLLIRFGTTYYETNEKIVTELDAFAERNDIATDVIEEKL
;
A
#
# COMPACT_ATOMS: atom_id res chain seq x y z
N MET A 1 25.08 2.20 -6.44
CA MET A 1 24.12 2.90 -5.57
C MET A 1 23.04 1.91 -5.24
N GLU A 2 22.73 1.77 -3.96
CA GLU A 2 21.70 0.86 -3.46
C GLU A 2 20.31 1.39 -3.82
N GLU A 3 19.41 0.48 -4.02
CA GLU A 3 17.98 0.77 -4.17
C GLU A 3 17.47 1.39 -2.87
N LYS A 4 16.84 2.57 -2.95
CA LYS A 4 16.34 3.26 -1.77
C LYS A 4 14.89 2.89 -1.53
N HIS A 5 14.64 2.34 -0.35
CA HIS A 5 13.30 1.91 0.10
C HIS A 5 12.68 2.95 1.03
N PHE A 6 11.46 3.42 0.70
CA PHE A 6 10.67 4.31 1.54
C PHE A 6 9.32 3.70 1.84
N SER A 7 8.99 3.62 3.13
CA SER A 7 7.64 3.24 3.56
C SER A 7 6.70 4.44 3.42
N LEU A 8 5.54 4.22 2.79
CA LEU A 8 4.46 5.21 2.68
C LEU A 8 3.42 5.05 3.79
N ASP A 9 3.60 4.09 4.69
CA ASP A 9 2.72 3.88 5.83
C ASP A 9 3.12 4.79 6.99
N THR A 10 2.13 5.44 7.61
CA THR A 10 2.28 6.37 8.74
C THR A 10 2.75 5.68 10.04
N LYS A 11 2.63 4.37 10.11
CA LYS A 11 3.09 3.59 11.26
C LYS A 11 4.42 2.94 10.91
N GLU A 12 5.47 3.33 11.62
CA GLU A 12 6.63 2.45 11.78
C GLU A 12 6.14 1.03 11.96
N ASN A 13 6.75 0.12 11.24
CA ASN A 13 6.40 -1.31 11.23
C ASN A 13 6.69 -1.91 12.62
N ASN A 14 5.86 -1.52 13.60
CA ASN A 14 6.01 -1.94 14.99
C ASN A 14 5.70 -3.42 15.08
N LYS A 15 6.73 -4.23 15.30
CA LYS A 15 6.65 -5.69 15.41
C LYS A 15 5.56 -6.15 16.37
N VAL A 16 5.36 -5.42 17.47
CA VAL A 16 4.32 -5.73 18.46
C VAL A 16 2.92 -5.59 17.87
N ILE A 17 2.66 -4.51 17.13
CA ILE A 17 1.36 -4.29 16.49
C ILE A 17 1.10 -5.36 15.42
N ASN A 18 2.13 -5.75 14.69
CA ASN A 18 2.01 -6.80 13.68
C ASN A 18 1.71 -8.16 14.31
N ILE A 19 2.35 -8.51 15.39
CA ILE A 19 2.06 -9.74 16.16
C ILE A 19 0.62 -9.71 16.68
N ILE A 20 0.18 -8.60 17.28
CA ILE A 20 -1.20 -8.45 17.75
C ILE A 20 -2.20 -8.66 16.62
N ARG A 21 -1.95 -8.10 15.44
CA ARG A 21 -2.82 -8.29 14.25
C ARG A 21 -2.91 -9.75 13.84
N VAL A 22 -1.76 -10.45 13.77
CA VAL A 22 -1.74 -11.87 13.41
C VAL A 22 -2.51 -12.70 14.43
N VAL A 23 -2.25 -12.52 15.73
CA VAL A 23 -2.93 -13.25 16.79
C VAL A 23 -4.44 -12.98 16.75
N PHE A 24 -4.83 -11.71 16.63
CA PHE A 24 -6.24 -11.33 16.54
C PHE A 24 -6.93 -11.92 15.29
N GLY A 25 -6.24 -11.90 14.15
CA GLY A 25 -6.73 -12.51 12.92
C GLY A 25 -6.95 -14.02 13.05
N ILE A 26 -6.01 -14.73 13.70
CA ILE A 26 -6.13 -16.17 13.99
C ILE A 26 -7.36 -16.44 14.88
N VAL A 27 -7.53 -15.66 15.95
CA VAL A 27 -8.70 -15.77 16.84
C VAL A 27 -10.00 -15.59 16.07
N CYS A 28 -10.09 -14.58 15.20
CA CYS A 28 -11.29 -14.36 14.35
C CYS A 28 -11.59 -15.55 13.45
N VAL A 29 -10.57 -16.13 12.78
CA VAL A 29 -10.75 -17.29 11.89
C VAL A 29 -11.18 -18.51 12.69
N ILE A 30 -10.52 -18.81 13.82
CA ILE A 30 -10.89 -19.93 14.70
C ILE A 30 -12.33 -19.77 15.19
N THR A 31 -12.71 -18.56 15.63
CA THR A 31 -14.08 -18.27 16.08
C THR A 31 -15.10 -18.50 14.96
N ALA A 32 -14.82 -18.06 13.73
CA ALA A 32 -15.70 -18.27 12.59
C ALA A 32 -15.88 -19.77 12.28
N VAL A 33 -14.80 -20.56 12.30
CA VAL A 33 -14.83 -22.00 12.06
C VAL A 33 -15.60 -22.70 13.18
N PHE A 34 -15.28 -22.40 14.45
CA PHE A 34 -15.92 -22.99 15.63
C PHE A 34 -17.41 -22.70 15.66
N TRP A 35 -17.79 -21.44 15.42
CA TRP A 35 -19.17 -21.01 15.38
C TRP A 35 -19.95 -21.73 14.27
N THR A 36 -19.36 -21.86 13.10
CA THR A 36 -19.98 -22.58 11.97
C THR A 36 -20.18 -24.06 12.31
N TRP A 37 -19.21 -24.68 12.96
CA TRP A 37 -19.28 -26.08 13.36
C TRP A 37 -20.42 -26.37 14.35
N PHE A 38 -20.52 -25.56 15.41
CA PHE A 38 -21.55 -25.77 16.45
C PHE A 38 -22.93 -25.31 16.04
N ASN A 39 -23.04 -24.38 15.10
CA ASN A 39 -24.33 -23.82 14.67
C ASN A 39 -24.63 -24.12 13.21
N PHE A 40 -24.16 -25.26 12.69
CA PHE A 40 -24.28 -25.60 11.28
C PHE A 40 -25.74 -25.56 10.77
N ASN A 41 -26.71 -26.00 11.56
CA ASN A 41 -28.12 -25.97 11.20
C ASN A 41 -28.67 -24.53 11.10
N ALA A 42 -28.25 -23.64 11.99
CA ALA A 42 -28.62 -22.24 11.97
C ALA A 42 -27.98 -21.51 10.78
N VAL A 43 -26.72 -21.82 10.50
CA VAL A 43 -25.97 -21.29 9.36
C VAL A 43 -26.63 -21.74 8.04
N LYS A 44 -27.10 -22.97 7.95
CA LYS A 44 -27.77 -23.51 6.76
C LYS A 44 -29.14 -22.91 6.52
N SER A 45 -29.90 -22.59 7.59
CA SER A 45 -31.28 -22.11 7.51
C SER A 45 -31.45 -20.60 7.45
N GLN A 46 -30.47 -19.84 7.95
CA GLN A 46 -30.55 -18.38 8.06
C GLN A 46 -29.42 -17.70 7.26
N GLY A 47 -29.76 -17.10 6.13
CA GLY A 47 -28.81 -16.43 5.25
C GLY A 47 -27.99 -15.30 5.92
N THR A 48 -28.54 -14.61 6.92
CA THR A 48 -27.87 -13.56 7.67
C THR A 48 -26.68 -14.07 8.47
N VAL A 49 -26.74 -15.31 8.96
CA VAL A 49 -25.66 -15.94 9.72
C VAL A 49 -24.44 -16.18 8.85
N TRP A 50 -24.63 -16.56 7.59
CA TRP A 50 -23.54 -16.70 6.61
C TRP A 50 -22.76 -15.40 6.40
N LEU A 51 -23.47 -14.28 6.34
CA LEU A 51 -22.84 -12.98 6.16
C LEU A 51 -21.85 -12.67 7.31
N THR A 52 -22.27 -12.97 8.55
CA THR A 52 -21.43 -12.77 9.75
C THR A 52 -20.19 -13.67 9.71
N VAL A 53 -20.36 -14.93 9.34
CA VAL A 53 -19.24 -15.90 9.25
C VAL A 53 -18.24 -15.48 8.18
N ILE A 54 -18.72 -15.12 6.98
CA ILE A 54 -17.87 -14.65 5.88
C ILE A 54 -17.13 -13.37 6.26
N PHE A 55 -17.82 -12.42 6.89
CA PHE A 55 -17.20 -11.18 7.35
C PHE A 55 -16.09 -11.47 8.38
N LEU A 56 -16.38 -12.28 9.40
CA LEU A 56 -15.43 -12.59 10.46
C LEU A 56 -14.20 -13.36 9.94
N ALA A 57 -14.42 -14.35 9.07
CA ALA A 57 -13.35 -15.10 8.43
C ALA A 57 -12.51 -14.20 7.51
N GLY A 58 -13.15 -13.43 6.64
CA GLY A 58 -12.48 -12.51 5.72
C GLY A 58 -11.68 -11.43 6.45
N PHE A 59 -12.26 -10.87 7.51
CA PHE A 59 -11.57 -9.90 8.36
C PHE A 59 -10.36 -10.52 9.07
N GLY A 60 -10.50 -11.74 9.60
CA GLY A 60 -9.41 -12.46 10.23
C GLY A 60 -8.27 -12.73 9.27
N VAL A 61 -8.56 -13.22 8.06
CA VAL A 61 -7.57 -13.42 7.00
C VAL A 61 -6.87 -12.10 6.64
N TYR A 62 -7.62 -11.01 6.46
CA TYR A 62 -7.06 -9.69 6.20
C TYR A 62 -6.09 -9.24 7.30
N GLN A 63 -6.44 -9.45 8.58
CA GLN A 63 -5.58 -9.10 9.71
C GLN A 63 -4.27 -9.91 9.72
N ILE A 64 -4.34 -11.20 9.40
CA ILE A 64 -3.15 -12.06 9.28
C ILE A 64 -2.23 -11.54 8.17
N PHE A 65 -2.76 -11.30 6.97
CA PHE A 65 -1.96 -10.75 5.86
C PHE A 65 -1.37 -9.37 6.19
N SER A 66 -2.13 -8.53 6.90
CA SER A 66 -1.68 -7.22 7.36
C SER A 66 -0.52 -7.33 8.35
N GLY A 67 -0.61 -8.28 9.28
CA GLY A 67 0.45 -8.52 10.28
C GLY A 67 1.75 -9.06 9.67
N PHE A 68 1.68 -9.79 8.55
CA PHE A 68 2.87 -10.19 7.79
C PHE A 68 3.44 -9.09 6.89
N GLY A 69 2.89 -7.86 6.92
CA GLY A 69 3.38 -6.74 6.11
C GLY A 69 2.98 -6.79 4.63
N HIS A 70 2.14 -7.76 4.22
CA HIS A 70 1.69 -7.87 2.82
C HIS A 70 0.78 -6.71 2.39
N THR A 71 0.33 -5.88 3.32
CA THR A 71 -0.50 -4.70 3.05
C THR A 71 0.28 -3.39 3.12
N SER A 72 1.58 -3.43 3.38
CA SER A 72 2.42 -2.23 3.48
C SER A 72 2.54 -1.51 2.14
N LYS A 73 2.43 -0.20 2.18
CA LYS A 73 2.66 0.68 1.04
C LYS A 73 4.11 1.14 1.06
N TYR A 74 4.75 1.12 -0.10
CA TYR A 74 6.14 1.54 -0.22
C TYR A 74 6.46 2.02 -1.62
N ILE A 75 7.57 2.75 -1.73
CA ILE A 75 8.22 3.09 -2.98
C ILE A 75 9.70 2.70 -2.89
N ASN A 76 10.17 1.97 -3.88
CA ASN A 76 11.58 1.70 -4.08
C ASN A 76 12.06 2.51 -5.26
N ILE A 77 13.10 3.29 -5.05
CA ILE A 77 13.71 4.13 -6.08
C ILE A 77 15.04 3.51 -6.47
N GLY A 78 15.06 2.88 -7.64
CA GLY A 78 16.26 2.31 -8.25
C GLY A 78 17.02 3.30 -9.13
N LYS A 79 17.95 2.80 -9.94
CA LYS A 79 18.71 3.64 -10.90
C LYS A 79 17.87 3.97 -12.13
N LYS A 80 17.17 2.99 -12.69
CA LYS A 80 16.40 3.07 -13.93
C LYS A 80 14.96 2.56 -13.78
N SER A 81 14.55 2.15 -12.58
CA SER A 81 13.18 1.68 -12.33
C SER A 81 12.68 2.15 -10.98
N LEU A 82 11.38 2.32 -10.91
CA LEU A 82 10.61 2.61 -9.71
C LEU A 82 9.69 1.43 -9.43
N VAL A 83 9.68 0.91 -8.19
CA VAL A 83 8.72 -0.09 -7.76
C VAL A 83 7.79 0.55 -6.74
N ILE A 84 6.51 0.63 -7.08
CA ILE A 84 5.52 1.37 -6.32
C ILE A 84 4.41 0.42 -5.88
N ARG A 85 4.18 0.33 -4.58
CA ARG A 85 3.05 -0.36 -3.98
C ARG A 85 2.17 0.63 -3.24
N ASN A 86 1.19 1.19 -3.95
CA ASN A 86 0.25 2.17 -3.37
C ASN A 86 -1.04 1.51 -2.85
N ARG A 87 -1.36 0.30 -3.31
CA ARG A 87 -2.57 -0.43 -2.92
C ARG A 87 -2.20 -1.71 -2.16
N PRO A 88 -2.67 -1.89 -0.91
CA PRO A 88 -2.27 -3.01 -0.04
C PRO A 88 -2.51 -4.40 -0.63
N ILE A 89 -3.61 -4.57 -1.36
CA ILE A 89 -4.08 -5.89 -1.85
C ILE A 89 -3.52 -6.21 -3.25
N PHE A 90 -3.06 -5.19 -3.99
CA PHE A 90 -2.56 -5.37 -5.35
C PHE A 90 -1.05 -5.55 -5.37
N PRO A 91 -0.51 -6.26 -6.38
CA PRO A 91 0.92 -6.37 -6.56
C PRO A 91 1.57 -4.99 -6.78
N PRO A 92 2.85 -4.83 -6.45
CA PRO A 92 3.58 -3.61 -6.77
C PRO A 92 3.63 -3.40 -8.28
N VAL A 93 3.64 -2.14 -8.68
CA VAL A 93 3.81 -1.73 -10.07
C VAL A 93 5.26 -1.31 -10.27
N GLU A 94 5.94 -1.95 -11.20
CA GLU A 94 7.27 -1.55 -11.63
C GLU A 94 7.17 -0.68 -12.88
N ILE A 95 7.91 0.45 -12.89
CA ILE A 95 7.93 1.42 -13.96
C ILE A 95 9.39 1.67 -14.32
N SER A 96 9.73 1.52 -15.60
CA SER A 96 11.04 1.92 -16.10
C SER A 96 11.11 3.44 -16.27
N ALA A 97 12.30 4.03 -16.06
CA ALA A 97 12.55 5.44 -16.35
C ALA A 97 12.23 5.78 -17.80
N ASP A 98 12.52 4.84 -18.72
CA ASP A 98 12.27 5.01 -20.16
C ASP A 98 10.77 5.11 -20.50
N ASP A 99 9.88 4.62 -19.63
CA ASP A 99 8.43 4.67 -19.82
C ASP A 99 7.81 5.95 -19.24
N ILE A 100 8.57 6.73 -18.47
CA ILE A 100 8.10 7.96 -17.85
C ILE A 100 8.33 9.12 -18.82
N GLU A 101 7.28 9.90 -19.05
CA GLU A 101 7.32 11.12 -19.86
C GLU A 101 7.59 12.35 -18.97
N LYS A 102 6.91 12.43 -17.81
CA LYS A 102 6.94 13.58 -16.91
C LYS A 102 6.55 13.18 -15.49
N ILE A 103 7.09 13.89 -14.50
CA ILE A 103 6.71 13.75 -13.09
C ILE A 103 6.25 15.11 -12.58
N ASP A 104 5.00 15.18 -12.08
CA ASP A 104 4.46 16.37 -11.44
C ASP A 104 4.45 16.18 -9.92
N PHE A 105 5.10 17.10 -9.21
CA PHE A 105 5.15 17.13 -7.76
C PHE A 105 4.09 18.07 -7.20
N TYR A 106 3.20 17.54 -6.36
CA TYR A 106 2.20 18.29 -5.59
C TYR A 106 2.54 18.17 -4.10
N PRO A 107 2.03 19.07 -3.24
CA PRO A 107 2.33 19.04 -1.81
C PRO A 107 2.01 17.71 -1.10
N LEU A 108 0.97 16.99 -1.55
CA LEU A 108 0.49 15.77 -0.92
C LEU A 108 0.50 14.55 -1.84
N ASN A 109 0.95 14.71 -3.07
CA ASN A 109 0.97 13.62 -4.05
C ASN A 109 2.01 13.85 -5.15
N VAL A 110 2.37 12.75 -5.84
CA VAL A 110 3.20 12.78 -7.05
C VAL A 110 2.46 12.07 -8.16
N VAL A 111 2.45 12.66 -9.34
CA VAL A 111 1.79 12.13 -10.54
C VAL A 111 2.86 11.79 -11.57
N PHE A 112 2.92 10.54 -11.96
CA PHE A 112 3.76 10.06 -13.05
C PHE A 112 2.93 10.00 -14.32
N PHE A 113 3.36 10.70 -15.35
CA PHE A 113 2.80 10.59 -16.70
C PHE A 113 3.65 9.60 -17.49
N LEU A 114 3.03 8.56 -17.97
CA LEU A 114 3.72 7.53 -18.74
C LEU A 114 3.55 7.79 -20.24
N LYS A 115 4.56 7.49 -21.03
CA LYS A 115 4.52 7.57 -22.51
C LYS A 115 3.37 6.77 -23.12
N SER A 116 2.84 5.79 -22.38
CA SER A 116 1.63 5.05 -22.77
C SER A 116 0.32 5.83 -22.62
N GLY A 117 0.36 7.09 -22.16
CA GLY A 117 -0.80 7.92 -21.85
C GLY A 117 -1.46 7.61 -20.51
N LYS A 118 -0.96 6.61 -19.76
CA LYS A 118 -1.45 6.29 -18.41
C LYS A 118 -0.87 7.26 -17.39
N ARG A 119 -1.64 7.49 -16.30
CA ARG A 119 -1.19 8.29 -15.17
C ARG A 119 -1.16 7.42 -13.93
N LEU A 120 -0.07 7.49 -13.16
CA LEU A 120 0.04 6.84 -11.87
C LEU A 120 0.15 7.92 -10.80
N LEU A 121 -0.80 7.91 -9.86
CA LEU A 121 -0.87 8.82 -8.74
C LEU A 121 -0.37 8.13 -7.46
N ILE A 122 0.63 8.69 -6.80
CA ILE A 122 1.04 8.33 -5.45
C ILE A 122 0.55 9.42 -4.51
N ARG A 123 -0.25 9.03 -3.52
CA ARG A 123 -0.67 9.93 -2.43
C ARG A 123 0.18 9.64 -1.21
N PHE A 124 0.81 10.65 -0.69
CA PHE A 124 1.57 10.54 0.57
C PHE A 124 0.65 10.41 1.79
N GLY A 125 -0.60 10.88 1.67
CA GLY A 125 -1.62 10.74 2.71
C GLY A 125 -1.19 11.35 4.04
N THR A 126 -1.16 10.52 5.08
CA THR A 126 -0.75 10.87 6.44
C THR A 126 0.72 10.53 6.72
N THR A 127 1.54 10.28 5.71
CA THR A 127 2.99 10.03 5.88
C THR A 127 3.65 11.25 6.53
N TYR A 128 4.66 11.03 7.37
CA TYR A 128 5.37 12.11 8.04
C TYR A 128 5.99 13.08 7.02
N TYR A 129 5.92 14.37 7.29
CA TYR A 129 6.45 15.43 6.43
C TYR A 129 7.91 15.19 6.02
N GLU A 130 8.77 14.81 6.97
CA GLU A 130 10.18 14.51 6.72
C GLU A 130 10.38 13.34 5.74
N THR A 131 9.49 12.35 5.75
CA THR A 131 9.55 11.21 4.82
C THR A 131 9.12 11.64 3.43
N ASN A 132 8.09 12.51 3.34
CA ASN A 132 7.63 13.04 2.06
C ASN A 132 8.72 13.87 1.38
N GLU A 133 9.40 14.75 2.14
CA GLU A 133 10.48 15.58 1.63
C GLU A 133 11.64 14.71 1.09
N LYS A 134 12.02 13.67 1.83
CA LYS A 134 13.05 12.72 1.38
C LYS A 134 12.63 11.99 0.10
N ILE A 135 11.38 11.57 -0.01
CA ILE A 135 10.87 10.87 -1.21
C ILE A 135 10.88 11.83 -2.40
N VAL A 136 10.41 13.06 -2.23
CA VAL A 136 10.40 14.08 -3.29
C VAL A 136 11.82 14.37 -3.76
N THR A 137 12.77 14.59 -2.84
CA THR A 137 14.18 14.83 -3.17
C THR A 137 14.79 13.66 -3.96
N GLU A 138 14.48 12.42 -3.56
CA GLU A 138 15.03 11.25 -4.28
C GLU A 138 14.36 11.01 -5.63
N LEU A 139 13.08 11.33 -5.76
CA LEU A 139 12.37 11.27 -7.04
C LEU A 139 12.86 12.35 -8.00
N ASP A 140 13.15 13.54 -7.51
CA ASP A 140 13.72 14.61 -8.31
C ASP A 140 15.12 14.23 -8.80
N ALA A 141 15.98 13.71 -7.91
CA ALA A 141 17.30 13.19 -8.28
C ALA A 141 17.21 11.97 -9.24
N PHE A 142 16.15 11.17 -9.16
CA PHE A 142 15.89 10.08 -10.13
C PHE A 142 15.50 10.67 -11.49
N ALA A 143 14.64 11.67 -11.52
CA ALA A 143 14.20 12.34 -12.74
C ALA A 143 15.40 13.01 -13.45
N GLU A 144 16.20 13.75 -12.70
CA GLU A 144 17.42 14.42 -13.22
C GLU A 144 18.41 13.43 -13.82
N ARG A 145 18.66 12.28 -13.15
CA ARG A 145 19.57 11.23 -13.66
C ARG A 145 19.10 10.55 -14.94
N ASN A 146 17.80 10.55 -15.20
CA ASN A 146 17.19 9.86 -16.33
C ASN A 146 16.61 10.81 -17.38
N ASP A 147 16.94 12.11 -17.31
CA ASP A 147 16.48 13.15 -18.23
C ASP A 147 14.94 13.22 -18.34
N ILE A 148 14.24 13.02 -17.21
CA ILE A 148 12.77 13.08 -17.13
C ILE A 148 12.36 14.49 -16.75
N ALA A 149 11.40 15.07 -17.47
CA ALA A 149 10.86 16.39 -17.16
C ALA A 149 10.11 16.39 -15.81
N THR A 150 10.34 17.41 -14.99
CA THR A 150 9.65 17.59 -13.70
C THR A 150 8.99 18.95 -13.62
N ASP A 151 7.80 19.01 -13.01
CA ASP A 151 7.15 20.26 -12.62
C ASP A 151 6.75 20.21 -11.15
N VAL A 152 6.98 21.32 -10.45
CA VAL A 152 6.48 21.53 -9.08
C VAL A 152 5.24 22.41 -9.15
N ILE A 153 4.11 21.84 -8.76
CA ILE A 153 2.81 22.52 -8.83
C ILE A 153 2.41 22.94 -7.42
N GLU A 154 2.49 24.25 -7.15
CA GLU A 154 1.93 24.83 -5.93
C GLU A 154 0.40 24.86 -6.06
N GLU A 155 -0.33 24.15 -5.18
CA GLU A 155 -1.77 24.36 -5.04
C GLU A 155 -1.99 25.77 -4.50
N LYS A 156 -2.47 26.66 -5.37
CA LYS A 156 -3.02 27.94 -4.89
C LYS A 156 -4.31 27.63 -4.13
N LEU A 157 -4.25 27.75 -2.80
CA LEU A 157 -5.41 27.77 -1.91
C LEU A 157 -6.32 28.97 -2.20
#